data_a364db585b9e8db11a530d37dd61e48e
#
_entry.id   a364db585b9e8db11a530d37dd61e48e
#
_cell.length_a   1.000
_cell.length_b   1.000
_cell.length_c   1.000
_cell.angle_alpha   90.00
_cell.angle_beta   90.00
_cell.angle_gamma   90.00
#
_symmetry.space_group_name_H-M   'P 1'
#
loop_
_entity.id
_entity.type
_entity.pdbx_description
1 polymer ?
#
loop_
_entity_poly.entity_id
_entity_poly.type
_entity_poly.pdbx_seq_one_letter_code
_entity_poly.pdbx_strand_id
1 'polypeptide(L)'
;MMRNEVLHGYLIHHRKYREKSHIVHLFSQEYGRVDGILRQTPAPQYQPIRVQATGKSELKNFTQLEILHQPVFFHGDAFFAGFYLNEIVLRLCPLEEALPQTFRQYQVTLLQLQQLASHAQADLFLRQILRQFEHALLQELGYAIDFASDA
;
A
#
# COMPACT_ATOMS: atom_id res chain seq x y z
N MET A 1 4.45 20.26 1.82
CA MET A 1 4.84 20.66 0.44
C MET A 1 5.93 19.74 -0.09
N MET A 2 5.76 19.27 -1.30
CA MET A 2 6.76 18.39 -1.95
C MET A 2 7.35 19.09 -3.16
N ARG A 3 8.67 19.04 -3.31
CA ARG A 3 9.41 19.63 -4.45
C ARG A 3 10.21 18.54 -5.14
N ASN A 4 9.63 17.92 -6.16
CA ASN A 4 10.27 16.86 -6.94
C ASN A 4 10.87 15.76 -6.04
N GLU A 5 10.12 15.36 -5.05
CA GLU A 5 10.56 14.30 -4.16
C GLU A 5 10.34 12.95 -4.83
N VAL A 6 11.33 12.08 -4.73
CA VAL A 6 11.23 10.72 -5.24
C VAL A 6 10.61 9.84 -4.16
N LEU A 7 9.49 9.22 -4.51
CA LEU A 7 8.77 8.33 -3.60
C LEU A 7 8.83 6.90 -4.11
N HIS A 8 8.94 5.97 -3.18
CA HIS A 8 8.96 4.53 -3.44
C HIS A 8 7.76 3.90 -2.77
N GLY A 9 7.00 3.12 -3.49
CA GLY A 9 5.85 2.47 -2.89
C GLY A 9 4.99 1.71 -3.86
N TYR A 10 3.71 1.63 -3.54
CA TYR A 10 2.72 0.85 -4.27
C TYR A 10 1.48 1.69 -4.52
N LEU A 11 0.95 1.62 -5.74
CA LEU A 11 -0.36 2.21 -6.01
C LEU A 11 -1.43 1.26 -5.43
N ILE A 12 -2.13 1.73 -4.41
CA ILE A 12 -3.11 0.89 -3.72
C ILE A 12 -4.53 1.08 -4.25
N HIS A 13 -4.77 2.18 -4.95
CA HIS A 13 -6.07 2.45 -5.55
C HIS A 13 -5.91 3.56 -6.59
N HIS A 14 -6.76 3.54 -7.62
CA HIS A 14 -6.84 4.63 -8.57
C HIS A 14 -8.25 4.71 -9.15
N ARG A 15 -8.58 5.90 -9.66
CA ARG A 15 -9.82 6.12 -10.39
C ARG A 15 -9.57 7.12 -11.51
N LYS A 16 -10.32 7.00 -12.57
CA LYS A 16 -10.21 7.93 -13.69
C LYS A 16 -10.66 9.32 -13.23
N TYR A 17 -9.87 10.34 -13.64
CA TYR A 17 -10.11 11.73 -13.29
C TYR A 17 -9.94 12.58 -14.50
N ARG A 18 -10.73 13.16 -15.17
CA ARG A 18 -10.58 13.85 -16.44
C ARG A 18 -10.08 12.91 -17.54
N GLU A 19 -10.01 13.43 -18.74
CA GLU A 19 -9.87 12.62 -19.96
C GLU A 19 -8.59 11.79 -20.00
N LYS A 20 -7.47 12.34 -19.53
CA LYS A 20 -6.17 11.69 -19.66
C LYS A 20 -5.43 11.53 -18.33
N SER A 21 -6.16 11.55 -17.23
CA SER A 21 -5.51 11.48 -15.93
C SER A 21 -6.28 10.59 -14.97
N HIS A 22 -5.59 10.20 -13.90
CA HIS A 22 -6.14 9.40 -12.82
C HIS A 22 -5.79 10.04 -11.50
N ILE A 23 -6.69 9.96 -10.54
CA ILE A 23 -6.34 10.18 -9.15
C ILE A 23 -5.85 8.86 -8.62
N VAL A 24 -4.63 8.85 -8.09
CA VAL A 24 -4.01 7.64 -7.57
C VAL A 24 -3.67 7.83 -6.10
N HIS A 25 -3.76 6.74 -5.36
CA HIS A 25 -3.40 6.69 -3.95
C HIS A 25 -2.17 5.82 -3.83
N LEU A 26 -1.07 6.44 -3.42
CA LEU A 26 0.22 5.79 -3.27
C LEU A 26 0.47 5.50 -1.80
N PHE A 27 0.87 4.27 -1.48
CA PHE A 27 1.42 3.96 -0.17
C PHE A 27 2.94 4.00 -0.29
N SER A 28 3.54 5.06 0.22
CA SER A 28 4.96 5.31 0.05
C SER A 28 5.76 4.97 1.30
N GLN A 29 7.00 4.59 1.09
CA GLN A 29 7.95 4.36 2.17
C GLN A 29 8.25 5.65 2.91
N GLU A 30 8.36 6.76 2.18
CA GLU A 30 8.85 8.04 2.71
C GLU A 30 7.79 8.81 3.50
N TYR A 31 6.54 8.76 3.06
CA TYR A 31 5.48 9.61 3.63
C TYR A 31 4.17 8.87 3.91
N GLY A 32 4.17 7.54 3.90
CA GLY A 32 2.93 6.82 4.02
C GLY A 32 2.02 7.07 2.84
N ARG A 33 0.74 7.30 3.09
CA ARG A 33 -0.21 7.52 2.00
C ARG A 33 -0.04 8.91 1.39
N VAL A 34 0.12 8.97 0.08
CA VAL A 34 0.20 10.21 -0.69
C VAL A 34 -0.74 10.10 -1.88
N ASP A 35 -1.61 11.08 -2.04
CA ASP A 35 -2.56 11.10 -3.14
C ASP A 35 -2.07 12.06 -4.23
N GLY A 36 -2.35 11.74 -5.48
CA GLY A 36 -1.91 12.59 -6.57
C GLY A 36 -2.59 12.32 -7.89
N ILE A 37 -2.29 13.17 -8.84
CA ILE A 37 -2.76 13.07 -10.21
C ILE A 37 -1.65 12.49 -11.06
N LEU A 38 -1.98 11.43 -11.81
CA LEU A 38 -1.07 10.76 -12.71
C LEU A 38 -1.64 10.87 -14.13
N ARG A 39 -0.85 11.39 -15.06
CA ARG A 39 -1.28 11.62 -16.45
C ARG A 39 -0.83 10.50 -17.40
N GLN A 40 -0.79 9.31 -16.91
CA GLN A 40 -0.49 8.11 -17.69
C GLN A 40 -1.27 6.94 -17.11
N THR A 41 -1.19 5.79 -17.75
CA THR A 41 -1.81 4.57 -17.22
C THR A 41 -1.18 4.23 -15.88
N PRO A 42 -1.98 4.04 -14.83
CA PRO A 42 -1.44 3.65 -13.53
C PRO A 42 -0.75 2.29 -13.58
N ALA A 43 0.27 2.14 -12.75
CA ALA A 43 0.92 0.85 -12.58
C ALA A 43 -0.06 -0.16 -11.97
N PRO A 44 0.08 -1.46 -12.29
CA PRO A 44 -0.71 -2.49 -11.63
C PRO A 44 -0.50 -2.50 -10.13
N GLN A 45 -1.48 -3.00 -9.42
CA GLN A 45 -1.39 -3.17 -7.98
C GLN A 45 -0.28 -4.16 -7.63
N TYR A 46 0.28 -3.99 -6.45
CA TYR A 46 1.27 -4.89 -5.84
C TYR A 46 2.65 -4.86 -6.50
N GLN A 47 2.86 -4.00 -7.46
CA GLN A 47 4.19 -3.80 -8.05
C GLN A 47 4.86 -2.58 -7.40
N PRO A 48 6.08 -2.74 -6.88
CA PRO A 48 6.80 -1.59 -6.36
C PRO A 48 7.14 -0.62 -7.49
N ILE A 49 6.95 0.66 -7.22
CA ILE A 49 7.22 1.73 -8.18
C ILE A 49 8.06 2.82 -7.53
N ARG A 50 8.65 3.61 -8.40
CA ARG A 50 9.28 4.87 -8.05
C ARG A 50 8.60 5.97 -8.85
N VAL A 51 8.32 7.09 -8.21
CA VAL A 51 7.62 8.20 -8.84
C VAL A 51 8.09 9.51 -8.24
N GLN A 52 8.07 10.58 -9.01
CA GLN A 52 8.34 11.92 -8.50
C GLN A 52 7.03 12.60 -8.11
N ALA A 53 7.03 13.28 -6.98
CA ALA A 53 5.87 13.99 -6.46
C ALA A 53 6.20 15.46 -6.25
N THR A 54 5.28 16.33 -6.72
CA THR A 54 5.42 17.78 -6.58
C THR A 54 4.06 18.36 -6.24
N GLY A 55 4.01 19.32 -5.33
CA GLY A 55 2.79 20.06 -5.03
C GLY A 55 2.71 20.54 -3.59
N LYS A 56 1.84 21.52 -3.38
CA LYS A 56 1.59 22.12 -2.06
C LYS A 56 0.34 21.55 -1.41
N SER A 57 -0.65 21.16 -2.22
CA SER A 57 -1.92 20.65 -1.71
C SER A 57 -1.81 19.16 -1.36
N GLU A 58 -2.88 18.63 -0.79
CA GLU A 58 -2.96 17.20 -0.52
C GLU A 58 -2.88 16.36 -1.78
N LEU A 59 -3.38 16.88 -2.90
CA LEU A 59 -3.33 16.20 -4.17
C LEU A 59 -2.08 16.65 -4.92
N LYS A 60 -1.07 15.78 -4.96
CA LYS A 60 0.21 16.07 -5.61
C LYS A 60 0.13 15.85 -7.11
N ASN A 61 1.18 16.22 -7.83
CA ASN A 61 1.39 15.82 -9.21
C ASN A 61 2.45 14.74 -9.24
N PHE A 62 2.09 13.57 -9.80
CA PHE A 62 3.01 12.45 -9.95
C PHE A 62 3.54 12.40 -11.37
N THR A 63 4.86 12.30 -11.51
CA THR A 63 5.53 12.22 -12.79
C THR A 63 6.65 11.18 -12.74
N GLN A 64 7.12 10.76 -13.91
CA GLN A 64 8.26 9.87 -14.05
C GLN A 64 8.09 8.57 -13.27
N LEU A 65 6.93 7.94 -13.41
CA LEU A 65 6.63 6.67 -12.78
C LEU A 65 7.46 5.57 -13.43
N GLU A 66 8.13 4.79 -12.61
CA GLU A 66 8.94 3.64 -13.04
C GLU A 66 8.56 2.42 -12.23
N ILE A 67 8.25 1.32 -12.93
CA ILE A 67 7.94 0.05 -12.29
C ILE A 67 9.26 -0.65 -12.00
N LEU A 68 9.45 -1.06 -10.75
CA LEU A 68 10.74 -1.58 -10.27
C LEU A 68 10.82 -3.10 -10.23
N HIS A 69 9.72 -3.80 -10.48
CA HIS A 69 9.68 -5.25 -10.34
C HIS A 69 8.74 -5.87 -11.35
N GLN A 70 8.86 -7.17 -11.54
CA GLN A 70 7.98 -7.90 -12.45
C GLN A 70 6.55 -7.95 -11.91
N PRO A 71 5.56 -8.19 -12.80
CA PRO A 71 4.16 -8.28 -12.38
C PRO A 71 3.94 -9.34 -11.31
N VAL A 72 3.05 -9.01 -10.37
CA VAL A 72 2.68 -9.88 -9.27
C VAL A 72 1.20 -10.24 -9.45
N PHE A 73 0.91 -11.53 -9.50
CA PHE A 73 -0.45 -12.02 -9.65
C PHE A 73 -0.83 -12.87 -8.45
N PHE A 74 -2.00 -12.57 -7.89
CA PHE A 74 -2.59 -13.36 -6.82
C PHE A 74 -3.78 -14.15 -7.36
N HIS A 75 -3.95 -15.36 -6.86
CA HIS A 75 -5.01 -16.26 -7.28
C HIS A 75 -5.86 -16.68 -6.08
N GLY A 76 -7.14 -16.94 -6.33
CA GLY A 76 -8.06 -17.43 -5.32
C GLY A 76 -8.18 -16.47 -4.14
N ASP A 77 -8.07 -17.00 -2.93
CA ASP A 77 -8.23 -16.21 -1.71
C ASP A 77 -7.16 -15.12 -1.56
N ALA A 78 -5.96 -15.33 -2.11
CA ALA A 78 -4.91 -14.33 -2.09
C ALA A 78 -5.32 -13.08 -2.87
N PHE A 79 -6.07 -13.24 -3.95
CA PHE A 79 -6.57 -12.12 -4.74
C PHE A 79 -7.48 -11.21 -3.91
N PHE A 80 -8.42 -11.79 -3.18
CA PHE A 80 -9.30 -11.01 -2.32
C PHE A 80 -8.57 -10.43 -1.12
N ALA A 81 -7.59 -11.16 -0.58
CA ALA A 81 -6.77 -10.67 0.51
C ALA A 81 -5.96 -9.44 0.10
N GLY A 82 -5.46 -9.41 -1.13
CA GLY A 82 -4.76 -8.23 -1.66
C GLY A 82 -5.65 -7.00 -1.71
N PHE A 83 -6.90 -7.15 -2.17
CA PHE A 83 -7.87 -6.06 -2.15
C PHE A 83 -8.15 -5.58 -0.73
N TYR A 84 -8.34 -6.51 0.18
CA TYR A 84 -8.59 -6.19 1.59
C TYR A 84 -7.41 -5.39 2.18
N LEU A 85 -6.20 -5.84 1.90
CA LEU A 85 -4.98 -5.19 2.36
C LEU A 85 -4.93 -3.73 1.88
N ASN A 86 -5.14 -3.51 0.60
CA ASN A 86 -5.12 -2.17 0.02
C ASN A 86 -6.25 -1.29 0.55
N GLU A 87 -7.41 -1.87 0.78
CA GLU A 87 -8.55 -1.15 1.35
C GLU A 87 -8.26 -0.67 2.78
N ILE A 88 -7.62 -1.50 3.58
CA ILE A 88 -7.21 -1.12 4.93
C ILE A 88 -6.24 0.06 4.88
N VAL A 89 -5.24 -0.01 4.03
CA VAL A 89 -4.27 1.08 3.88
C VAL A 89 -4.96 2.36 3.45
N LEU A 90 -5.86 2.27 2.47
CA LEU A 90 -6.58 3.44 1.96
C LEU A 90 -7.41 4.11 3.05
N ARG A 91 -8.06 3.33 3.89
CA ARG A 91 -9.00 3.86 4.89
C ARG A 91 -8.34 4.29 6.18
N LEU A 92 -7.28 3.62 6.60
CA LEU A 92 -6.72 3.82 7.93
C LEU A 92 -5.42 4.61 7.94
N CYS A 93 -4.65 4.62 6.86
CA CYS A 93 -3.40 5.35 6.84
C CYS A 93 -3.66 6.83 6.60
N PRO A 94 -3.22 7.70 7.50
CA PRO A 94 -3.39 9.14 7.29
C PRO A 94 -2.50 9.65 6.17
N LEU A 95 -2.90 10.76 5.58
CA LEU A 95 -2.13 11.38 4.50
C LEU A 95 -0.80 11.92 5.01
N GLU A 96 0.24 11.64 4.25
CA GLU A 96 1.58 12.20 4.43
C GLU A 96 2.15 11.99 5.83
N GLU A 97 1.86 10.83 6.40
CA GLU A 97 2.42 10.39 7.66
C GLU A 97 3.14 9.07 7.45
N ALA A 98 4.45 9.10 7.59
CA ALA A 98 5.27 7.91 7.37
C ALA A 98 4.95 6.82 8.37
N LEU A 99 4.76 5.59 7.87
CA LEU A 99 4.48 4.41 8.67
C LEU A 99 5.47 3.32 8.27
N PRO A 100 6.75 3.46 8.68
CA PRO A 100 7.80 2.57 8.17
C PRO A 100 7.62 1.11 8.54
N GLN A 101 7.10 0.81 9.71
CA GLN A 101 6.86 -0.58 10.11
C GLN A 101 5.70 -1.19 9.36
N THR A 102 4.63 -0.43 9.16
CA THR A 102 3.49 -0.87 8.37
C THR A 102 3.89 -1.07 6.92
N PHE A 103 4.70 -0.18 6.37
CA PHE A 103 5.18 -0.30 5.00
C PHE A 103 6.00 -1.59 4.82
N ARG A 104 6.91 -1.86 5.75
CA ARG A 104 7.70 -3.10 5.73
C ARG A 104 6.79 -4.32 5.82
N GLN A 105 5.82 -4.29 6.71
CA GLN A 105 4.88 -5.41 6.86
C GLN A 105 4.02 -5.60 5.61
N TYR A 106 3.65 -4.51 4.93
CA TYR A 106 2.95 -4.59 3.66
C TYR A 106 3.77 -5.38 2.64
N GLN A 107 5.05 -5.07 2.52
CA GLN A 107 5.94 -5.78 1.60
C GLN A 107 6.04 -7.27 1.95
N VAL A 108 6.21 -7.57 3.23
CA VAL A 108 6.27 -8.96 3.70
C VAL A 108 4.96 -9.69 3.40
N THR A 109 3.84 -9.03 3.65
CA THR A 109 2.51 -9.60 3.41
C THR A 109 2.31 -9.94 1.94
N LEU A 110 2.73 -9.06 1.02
CA LEU A 110 2.63 -9.36 -0.42
C LEU A 110 3.41 -10.61 -0.80
N LEU A 111 4.62 -10.77 -0.26
CA LEU A 111 5.42 -11.97 -0.52
C LEU A 111 4.74 -13.23 0.04
N GLN A 112 4.17 -13.13 1.22
CA GLN A 112 3.44 -14.24 1.84
C GLN A 112 2.20 -14.64 1.02
N LEU A 113 1.48 -13.65 0.48
CA LEU A 113 0.32 -13.91 -0.37
C LEU A 113 0.71 -14.63 -1.68
N GLN A 114 1.88 -14.31 -2.22
CA GLN A 114 2.37 -15.03 -3.41
C GLN A 114 2.65 -16.49 -3.13
N GLN A 115 3.04 -16.84 -1.91
CA GLN A 115 3.39 -18.19 -1.51
C GLN A 115 2.18 -18.99 -1.01
N LEU A 116 1.03 -18.36 -0.89
CA LEU A 116 -0.15 -18.94 -0.25
C LEU A 116 -0.62 -20.22 -0.95
N ALA A 117 -0.61 -20.24 -2.28
CA ALA A 117 -1.13 -21.37 -3.07
C ALA A 117 -0.34 -22.66 -2.84
N SER A 118 0.93 -22.56 -2.42
CA SER A 118 1.77 -23.73 -2.17
C SER A 118 1.78 -24.15 -0.72
N HIS A 119 1.01 -23.47 0.14
CA HIS A 119 1.02 -23.78 1.59
C HIS A 119 -0.03 -24.83 1.92
N ALA A 120 0.35 -25.83 2.74
CA ALA A 120 -0.53 -26.96 3.05
C ALA A 120 -1.78 -26.56 3.84
N GLN A 121 -1.70 -25.49 4.63
CA GLN A 121 -2.83 -24.98 5.42
C GLN A 121 -3.11 -23.53 5.04
N ALA A 122 -3.48 -23.33 3.78
CA ALA A 122 -3.61 -22.00 3.20
C ALA A 122 -4.60 -21.11 3.98
N ASP A 123 -5.75 -21.64 4.40
CA ASP A 123 -6.76 -20.85 5.10
C ASP A 123 -6.24 -20.30 6.43
N LEU A 124 -5.58 -21.15 7.22
CA LEU A 124 -5.03 -20.75 8.49
C LEU A 124 -3.88 -19.75 8.27
N PHE A 125 -3.02 -20.03 7.30
CA PHE A 125 -1.89 -19.17 6.97
C PHE A 125 -2.37 -17.79 6.52
N LEU A 126 -3.41 -17.73 5.70
CA LEU A 126 -3.99 -16.47 5.24
C LEU A 126 -4.46 -15.62 6.41
N ARG A 127 -5.17 -16.20 7.36
CA ARG A 127 -5.64 -15.48 8.54
C ARG A 127 -4.48 -14.90 9.34
N GLN A 128 -3.42 -15.68 9.50
CA GLN A 128 -2.24 -15.23 10.23
C GLN A 128 -1.55 -14.07 9.53
N ILE A 129 -1.41 -14.16 8.20
CA ILE A 129 -0.82 -13.09 7.39
C ILE A 129 -1.58 -11.77 7.59
N LEU A 130 -2.90 -11.81 7.46
CA LEU A 130 -3.72 -10.61 7.56
C LEU A 130 -3.70 -10.04 8.98
N ARG A 131 -3.73 -10.89 10.00
CA ARG A 131 -3.65 -10.43 11.39
C ARG A 131 -2.32 -9.78 11.71
N GLN A 132 -1.23 -10.33 11.19
CA GLN A 132 0.08 -9.73 11.39
C GLN A 132 0.15 -8.33 10.79
N PHE A 133 -0.42 -8.14 9.61
CA PHE A 133 -0.47 -6.81 8.99
C PHE A 133 -1.33 -5.85 9.81
N GLU A 134 -2.54 -6.27 10.16
CA GLU A 134 -3.45 -5.44 10.94
C GLU A 134 -2.82 -5.02 12.28
N HIS A 135 -2.16 -5.96 12.93
CA HIS A 135 -1.49 -5.69 14.20
C HIS A 135 -0.38 -4.64 14.04
N ALA A 136 0.45 -4.79 13.01
CA ALA A 136 1.53 -3.84 12.75
C ALA A 136 1.00 -2.44 12.48
N LEU A 137 -0.07 -2.34 11.67
CA LEU A 137 -0.68 -1.07 11.36
C LEU A 137 -1.27 -0.41 12.59
N LEU A 138 -2.07 -1.14 13.36
CA LEU A 138 -2.72 -0.59 14.54
C LEU A 138 -1.70 -0.17 15.59
N GLN A 139 -0.64 -0.94 15.73
CA GLN A 139 0.42 -0.62 16.67
C GLN A 139 1.13 0.67 16.26
N GLU A 140 1.47 0.81 15.00
CA GLU A 140 2.16 2.02 14.52
C GLU A 140 1.26 3.25 14.57
N LEU A 141 -0.05 3.09 14.37
CA LEU A 141 -1.02 4.17 14.52
C LEU A 141 -1.29 4.53 15.99
N GLY A 142 -0.77 3.77 16.93
CA GLY A 142 -1.01 4.02 18.35
C GLY A 142 -2.32 3.47 18.87
N TYR A 143 -3.02 2.64 18.11
CA TYR A 143 -4.26 1.98 18.53
C TYR A 143 -4.04 0.61 19.11
N ALA A 144 -2.79 0.12 19.11
CA ALA A 144 -2.48 -1.11 19.81
C ALA A 144 -2.69 -0.85 21.28
N ILE A 145 -3.87 -1.20 21.71
CA ILE A 145 -4.18 -1.17 23.12
C ILE A 145 -3.22 -2.15 23.80
N ASP A 146 -2.65 -1.68 24.86
CA ASP A 146 -1.83 -2.53 25.67
C ASP A 146 -2.72 -3.55 26.35
N PHE A 147 -2.90 -4.70 25.72
CA PHE A 147 -3.68 -5.80 26.28
C PHE A 147 -3.15 -6.25 27.63
N ALA A 148 -1.86 -6.02 27.87
CA ALA A 148 -1.28 -6.38 29.17
C ALA A 148 -1.73 -5.42 30.27
N SER A 149 -1.98 -4.15 29.95
CA SER A 149 -2.45 -3.17 30.92
C SER A 149 -3.95 -3.26 31.15
N ASP A 150 -4.69 -3.83 30.20
CA ASP A 150 -6.14 -3.99 30.30
C ASP A 150 -6.53 -5.31 30.97
N ALA A 151 -5.58 -6.13 31.24
CA ALA A 151 -5.81 -7.44 31.86
C ALA A 151 -6.07 -7.33 33.36
#